data_9b5743d257dafdfefdbb56bf73398d91
#
_entry.id   9b5743d257dafdfefdbb56bf73398d91
#
_cell.length_a   1.000
_cell.length_b   1.000
_cell.length_c   1.000
_cell.angle_alpha   90.00
_cell.angle_beta   90.00
_cell.angle_gamma   90.00
#
_symmetry.space_group_name_H-M   'P 1'
#
loop_
_entity.id
_entity.type
_entity.pdbx_description
1 polymer ?
#
loop_
_entity_poly.entity_id
_entity_poly.type
_entity_poly.pdbx_seq_one_letter_code
_entity_poly.pdbx_strand_id
1 'polypeptide(L)'
;MFRPYLEYKLGGRGESLEALLKSTSKRSKVKLTAVCFERDSQPLFMVNSGVHFGPFDGIGSSSLPSDAFCAFRDELGAVALFTHPFSSHEKDIPSKEDAKRVLYESLEALREHSRNPPVRMTPFFRSSRGAFDVWVALCGDTAICVASSKDPTVDDLPENALEGLLREGESLGVSNLYDVDAHSNISLPPPNRPSGARYEDLIEGYREALNRALVSSKFSMRIGYANVPLDGRQDVGPLGVSALVFDFGTSRQALIIIDGNNMVEGLAQRIANRVKQVGIQEVLVVTNDNHVLTGIFNVEGGYYPVGARDGDLVVESSAQAVERAVHDLSRCEIRVVTAEVNDVPLLGDGLSVLLGVTIKALQRFKRSLVAYLLYSFLLSALGTSFSVG
;
A
#
# COMPACT_ATOMS: atom_id res chain seq x y z
N MET A 1 -3.47 -21.83 -18.25
CA MET A 1 -2.83 -20.77 -17.50
C MET A 1 -2.42 -19.59 -18.38
N PHE A 2 -1.72 -19.79 -19.49
CA PHE A 2 -1.32 -18.72 -20.38
C PHE A 2 -2.51 -17.99 -21.04
N ARG A 3 -3.57 -18.72 -21.39
CA ARG A 3 -4.76 -18.17 -22.04
C ARG A 3 -5.47 -17.10 -21.19
N PRO A 4 -5.82 -17.30 -19.91
CA PRO A 4 -6.44 -16.27 -19.07
C PRO A 4 -5.62 -14.99 -18.97
N TYR A 5 -4.30 -15.11 -18.84
CA TYR A 5 -3.42 -13.94 -18.82
C TYR A 5 -3.41 -13.17 -20.16
N LEU A 6 -3.42 -13.89 -21.31
CA LEU A 6 -3.50 -13.26 -22.62
C LEU A 6 -4.88 -12.61 -22.85
N GLU A 7 -5.97 -13.23 -22.42
CA GLU A 7 -7.32 -12.66 -22.48
C GLU A 7 -7.39 -11.34 -21.69
N TYR A 8 -6.76 -11.29 -20.53
CA TYR A 8 -6.63 -10.08 -19.72
C TYR A 8 -5.77 -9.02 -20.44
N LYS A 9 -4.56 -9.36 -20.84
CA LYS A 9 -3.58 -8.39 -21.38
C LYS A 9 -3.90 -7.88 -22.78
N LEU A 10 -4.46 -8.71 -23.66
CA LEU A 10 -4.77 -8.35 -25.04
C LEU A 10 -6.23 -8.01 -25.25
N GLY A 11 -7.11 -8.57 -24.42
CA GLY A 11 -8.56 -8.41 -24.56
C GLY A 11 -9.22 -7.57 -23.48
N GLY A 12 -8.48 -7.13 -22.45
CA GLY A 12 -9.01 -6.38 -21.32
C GLY A 12 -10.00 -7.18 -20.44
N ARG A 13 -10.05 -8.52 -20.59
CA ARG A 13 -11.01 -9.39 -19.89
C ARG A 13 -10.32 -10.12 -18.76
N GLY A 14 -10.55 -9.66 -17.51
CA GLY A 14 -9.92 -10.19 -16.30
C GLY A 14 -10.59 -11.43 -15.72
N GLU A 15 -11.83 -11.75 -16.07
CA GLU A 15 -12.67 -12.74 -15.40
C GLU A 15 -12.05 -14.14 -15.39
N SER A 16 -11.48 -14.57 -16.51
CA SER A 16 -10.79 -15.88 -16.60
C SER A 16 -9.54 -15.94 -15.73
N LEU A 17 -8.84 -14.81 -15.60
CA LEU A 17 -7.65 -14.71 -14.74
C LEU A 17 -8.05 -14.69 -13.27
N GLU A 18 -9.05 -13.91 -12.88
CA GLU A 18 -9.59 -13.88 -11.51
C GLU A 18 -10.12 -15.25 -11.08
N ALA A 19 -10.85 -15.96 -11.96
CA ALA A 19 -11.30 -17.33 -11.68
C ALA A 19 -10.13 -18.30 -11.44
N LEU A 20 -9.04 -18.16 -12.21
CA LEU A 20 -7.83 -18.95 -12.01
C LEU A 20 -7.16 -18.61 -10.67
N LEU A 21 -6.96 -17.34 -10.36
CA LEU A 21 -6.39 -16.88 -9.10
C LEU A 21 -7.22 -17.33 -7.91
N LYS A 22 -8.54 -17.21 -8.00
CA LYS A 22 -9.48 -17.69 -6.97
C LYS A 22 -9.40 -19.20 -6.74
N SER A 23 -9.13 -19.98 -7.78
CA SER A 23 -8.98 -21.44 -7.66
C SER A 23 -7.75 -21.88 -6.87
N THR A 24 -6.76 -20.99 -6.70
CA THR A 24 -5.53 -21.23 -5.92
C THR A 24 -5.54 -20.55 -4.56
N SER A 25 -6.54 -19.69 -4.30
CA SER A 25 -6.63 -18.91 -3.07
C SER A 25 -7.03 -19.76 -1.87
N LYS A 26 -6.68 -19.26 -0.68
CA LYS A 26 -7.09 -19.85 0.61
C LYS A 26 -8.03 -18.89 1.31
N ARG A 27 -9.05 -19.44 1.99
CA ARG A 27 -9.96 -18.65 2.82
C ARG A 27 -9.30 -18.29 4.14
N SER A 28 -9.40 -17.03 4.52
CA SER A 28 -8.80 -16.50 5.74
C SER A 28 -9.72 -15.49 6.41
N LYS A 29 -9.39 -15.14 7.64
CA LYS A 29 -9.93 -13.97 8.31
C LYS A 29 -8.97 -12.80 8.09
N VAL A 30 -9.53 -11.61 7.90
CA VAL A 30 -8.78 -10.38 7.72
C VAL A 30 -9.20 -9.41 8.82
N LYS A 31 -8.22 -8.83 9.51
CA LYS A 31 -8.46 -7.83 10.54
C LYS A 31 -8.48 -6.45 9.90
N LEU A 32 -9.59 -5.75 10.08
CA LEU A 32 -9.73 -4.34 9.76
C LEU A 32 -9.42 -3.52 11.02
N THR A 33 -8.62 -2.49 10.90
CA THR A 33 -8.43 -1.48 11.94
C THR A 33 -8.59 -0.09 11.32
N ALA A 34 -9.42 0.75 11.93
CA ALA A 34 -9.61 2.12 11.48
C ALA A 34 -9.49 3.12 12.63
N VAL A 35 -8.89 4.26 12.32
CA VAL A 35 -8.91 5.45 13.17
C VAL A 35 -9.86 6.45 12.55
N CYS A 36 -10.94 6.74 13.27
CA CYS A 36 -12.03 7.60 12.84
C CYS A 36 -11.89 8.97 13.50
N PHE A 37 -11.87 10.03 12.72
CA PHE A 37 -11.84 11.40 13.16
C PHE A 37 -13.20 12.04 12.84
N GLU A 38 -14.05 12.18 13.85
CA GLU A 38 -15.34 12.86 13.72
C GLU A 38 -15.10 14.36 13.78
N ARG A 39 -15.37 15.06 12.70
CA ARG A 39 -15.18 16.50 12.53
C ARG A 39 -16.52 17.15 12.19
N ASP A 40 -16.66 18.45 12.49
CA ASP A 40 -17.87 19.21 12.17
C ASP A 40 -18.13 19.29 10.65
N SER A 41 -17.06 19.26 9.83
CA SER A 41 -17.16 19.38 8.37
C SER A 41 -17.49 18.04 7.70
N GLN A 42 -16.65 17.03 7.87
CA GLN A 42 -16.78 15.72 7.22
C GLN A 42 -16.01 14.68 8.03
N PRO A 43 -16.61 13.53 8.36
CA PRO A 43 -15.88 12.43 9.00
C PRO A 43 -14.73 11.92 8.14
N LEU A 44 -13.66 11.51 8.80
CA LEU A 44 -12.44 11.05 8.14
C LEU A 44 -11.98 9.75 8.76
N PHE A 45 -11.66 8.78 7.93
CA PHE A 45 -11.21 7.45 8.33
C PHE A 45 -9.83 7.19 7.75
N MET A 46 -8.88 6.85 8.60
CA MET A 46 -7.68 6.12 8.20
C MET A 46 -7.98 4.64 8.35
N VAL A 47 -7.81 3.85 7.30
CA VAL A 47 -8.23 2.45 7.27
C VAL A 47 -7.06 1.55 6.87
N ASN A 48 -6.72 0.61 7.76
CA ASN A 48 -5.90 -0.55 7.47
C ASN A 48 -6.85 -1.74 7.26
N SER A 49 -6.95 -2.20 6.04
CA SER A 49 -7.87 -3.27 5.65
C SER A 49 -7.32 -4.67 5.90
N GLY A 50 -6.04 -4.79 6.28
CA GLY A 50 -5.35 -6.06 6.49
C GLY A 50 -5.14 -6.90 5.22
N VAL A 51 -5.42 -6.33 4.02
CA VAL A 51 -5.17 -6.94 2.71
C VAL A 51 -4.22 -6.09 1.90
N HIS A 52 -3.54 -6.69 0.95
CA HIS A 52 -2.69 -6.02 -0.03
C HIS A 52 -3.52 -5.61 -1.27
N PHE A 53 -3.10 -4.54 -1.98
CA PHE A 53 -3.89 -3.93 -3.06
C PHE A 53 -3.41 -4.33 -4.46
N GLY A 54 -3.15 -5.61 -4.66
CA GLY A 54 -2.72 -6.21 -5.92
C GLY A 54 -3.78 -7.13 -6.55
N PRO A 55 -3.35 -8.03 -7.49
CA PRO A 55 -1.97 -8.17 -8.00
C PRO A 55 -1.63 -7.29 -9.21
N PHE A 56 -2.62 -6.87 -10.04
CA PHE A 56 -2.39 -6.14 -11.31
C PHE A 56 -3.54 -5.18 -11.56
N ASP A 57 -3.31 -4.16 -12.38
CA ASP A 57 -4.35 -3.25 -12.83
C ASP A 57 -5.63 -3.98 -13.25
N GLY A 58 -6.73 -3.57 -12.65
CA GLY A 58 -8.05 -4.10 -12.96
C GLY A 58 -8.28 -5.56 -12.57
N ILE A 59 -7.46 -6.18 -11.70
CA ILE A 59 -7.60 -7.54 -11.17
C ILE A 59 -7.66 -7.49 -9.65
N GLY A 60 -8.58 -8.23 -9.05
CA GLY A 60 -8.65 -8.43 -7.61
C GLY A 60 -8.84 -7.15 -6.82
N SER A 61 -8.00 -6.96 -5.79
CA SER A 61 -8.01 -5.80 -4.88
C SER A 61 -7.24 -4.57 -5.40
N SER A 62 -6.78 -4.58 -6.66
CA SER A 62 -5.89 -3.53 -7.19
C SER A 62 -6.46 -2.10 -7.11
N SER A 63 -7.77 -1.92 -7.20
CA SER A 63 -8.45 -0.62 -7.11
C SER A 63 -9.09 -0.33 -5.75
N LEU A 64 -8.88 -1.22 -4.75
CA LEU A 64 -9.59 -1.14 -3.46
C LEU A 64 -9.47 0.24 -2.79
N PRO A 65 -8.29 0.91 -2.73
CA PRO A 65 -8.21 2.25 -2.13
C PRO A 65 -9.07 3.30 -2.85
N SER A 66 -9.10 3.29 -4.17
CA SER A 66 -9.90 4.22 -4.98
C SER A 66 -11.40 3.93 -4.88
N ASP A 67 -11.77 2.64 -4.91
CA ASP A 67 -13.16 2.20 -4.76
C ASP A 67 -13.69 2.54 -3.36
N ALA A 68 -12.86 2.39 -2.33
CA ALA A 68 -13.18 2.76 -0.96
C ALA A 68 -13.39 4.27 -0.80
N PHE A 69 -12.51 5.08 -1.36
CA PHE A 69 -12.64 6.54 -1.34
C PHE A 69 -14.00 6.98 -1.91
N CYS A 70 -14.43 6.40 -3.03
CA CYS A 70 -15.72 6.68 -3.64
C CYS A 70 -16.89 6.16 -2.77
N ALA A 71 -16.83 4.89 -2.33
CA ALA A 71 -17.92 4.28 -1.58
C ALA A 71 -18.18 4.97 -0.24
N PHE A 72 -17.13 5.34 0.51
CA PHE A 72 -17.30 6.07 1.78
C PHE A 72 -17.87 7.47 1.58
N ARG A 73 -17.45 8.17 0.53
CA ARG A 73 -18.05 9.47 0.19
C ARG A 73 -19.53 9.34 -0.12
N ASP A 74 -19.90 8.36 -0.94
CA ASP A 74 -21.25 8.21 -1.47
C ASP A 74 -22.22 7.63 -0.43
N GLU A 75 -21.75 6.72 0.43
CA GLU A 75 -22.58 6.01 1.43
C GLU A 75 -22.59 6.66 2.83
N LEU A 76 -21.50 7.31 3.22
CA LEU A 76 -21.31 7.88 4.58
C LEU A 76 -21.08 9.39 4.58
N GLY A 77 -20.95 10.02 3.40
CA GLY A 77 -20.52 11.42 3.32
C GLY A 77 -19.12 11.65 3.93
N ALA A 78 -18.30 10.63 3.96
CA ALA A 78 -17.02 10.59 4.67
C ALA A 78 -15.84 10.47 3.70
N VAL A 79 -14.64 10.82 4.17
CA VAL A 79 -13.38 10.51 3.50
C VAL A 79 -12.80 9.24 4.10
N ALA A 80 -12.42 8.27 3.28
CA ALA A 80 -11.65 7.10 3.71
C ALA A 80 -10.30 7.07 3.00
N LEU A 81 -9.24 6.98 3.78
CA LEU A 81 -7.86 6.87 3.33
C LEU A 81 -7.34 5.48 3.71
N PHE A 82 -7.23 4.63 2.73
CA PHE A 82 -6.67 3.29 2.89
C PHE A 82 -5.15 3.40 2.83
N THR A 83 -4.49 2.87 3.86
CA THR A 83 -3.03 2.77 3.94
C THR A 83 -2.57 1.35 3.68
N HIS A 84 -1.37 1.21 3.12
CA HIS A 84 -0.77 -0.10 2.88
C HIS A 84 -0.36 -0.75 4.21
N PRO A 85 -0.89 -1.94 4.57
CA PRO A 85 -0.47 -2.66 5.78
C PRO A 85 0.87 -3.39 5.56
N PHE A 86 1.46 -3.94 6.63
CA PHE A 86 2.56 -4.89 6.50
C PHE A 86 2.06 -6.19 5.89
N SER A 87 2.14 -6.27 4.59
CA SER A 87 1.63 -7.39 3.80
C SER A 87 2.34 -7.46 2.46
N SER A 88 2.23 -8.59 1.80
CA SER A 88 2.72 -8.79 0.44
C SER A 88 1.60 -9.34 -0.44
N HIS A 89 1.89 -9.59 -1.71
CA HIS A 89 0.98 -10.21 -2.67
C HIS A 89 0.30 -11.51 -2.22
N GLU A 90 0.78 -12.13 -1.14
CA GLU A 90 0.10 -13.27 -0.52
C GLU A 90 -1.28 -12.89 0.04
N LYS A 91 -1.46 -11.61 0.41
CA LYS A 91 -2.72 -11.05 0.91
C LYS A 91 -3.55 -10.33 -0.15
N ASP A 92 -3.23 -10.48 -1.43
CA ASP A 92 -4.09 -10.02 -2.51
C ASP A 92 -5.42 -10.75 -2.50
N ILE A 93 -6.50 -10.04 -2.74
CA ILE A 93 -7.80 -10.63 -3.02
C ILE A 93 -7.87 -10.98 -4.51
N PRO A 94 -8.23 -12.23 -4.88
CA PRO A 94 -8.10 -12.73 -6.26
C PRO A 94 -9.11 -12.16 -7.26
N SER A 95 -10.24 -11.61 -6.79
CA SER A 95 -11.29 -11.10 -7.68
C SER A 95 -11.88 -9.78 -7.21
N LYS A 96 -12.32 -8.95 -8.16
CA LYS A 96 -13.04 -7.69 -7.87
C LYS A 96 -14.32 -7.90 -7.07
N GLU A 97 -15.03 -9.01 -7.32
CA GLU A 97 -16.24 -9.35 -6.58
C GLU A 97 -15.94 -9.55 -5.09
N ASP A 98 -14.88 -10.32 -4.77
CA ASP A 98 -14.47 -10.55 -3.38
C ASP A 98 -13.91 -9.26 -2.76
N ALA A 99 -13.15 -8.45 -3.50
CA ALA A 99 -12.66 -7.14 -3.03
C ALA A 99 -13.81 -6.19 -2.70
N LYS A 100 -14.83 -6.13 -3.57
CA LYS A 100 -16.03 -5.34 -3.33
C LYS A 100 -16.79 -5.82 -2.10
N ARG A 101 -16.90 -7.13 -1.87
CA ARG A 101 -17.52 -7.69 -0.67
C ARG A 101 -16.76 -7.23 0.59
N VAL A 102 -15.43 -7.35 0.60
CA VAL A 102 -14.59 -6.90 1.72
C VAL A 102 -14.76 -5.41 1.98
N LEU A 103 -14.80 -4.60 0.92
CA LEU A 103 -15.06 -3.16 1.03
C LEU A 103 -16.39 -2.86 1.72
N TYR A 104 -17.48 -3.49 1.28
CA TYR A 104 -18.79 -3.23 1.86
C TYR A 104 -18.94 -3.77 3.29
N GLU A 105 -18.35 -4.94 3.62
CA GLU A 105 -18.28 -5.43 5.00
C GLU A 105 -17.47 -4.48 5.90
N SER A 106 -16.38 -3.91 5.37
CA SER A 106 -15.59 -2.89 6.07
C SER A 106 -16.40 -1.61 6.31
N LEU A 107 -17.12 -1.16 5.30
CA LEU A 107 -17.97 0.03 5.36
C LEU A 107 -19.09 -0.15 6.42
N GLU A 108 -19.76 -1.30 6.45
CA GLU A 108 -20.78 -1.60 7.45
C GLU A 108 -20.19 -1.64 8.88
N ALA A 109 -19.02 -2.26 9.06
CA ALA A 109 -18.35 -2.27 10.36
C ALA A 109 -18.01 -0.84 10.86
N LEU A 110 -17.65 0.05 9.93
CA LEU A 110 -17.30 1.43 10.25
C LEU A 110 -18.52 2.36 10.36
N ARG A 111 -19.67 1.99 9.80
CA ARG A 111 -20.92 2.76 9.92
C ARG A 111 -21.34 2.97 11.38
N GLU A 112 -21.02 2.02 12.26
CA GLU A 112 -21.35 2.04 13.67
C GLU A 112 -20.21 2.58 14.58
N HIS A 113 -19.18 3.20 13.98
CA HIS A 113 -18.01 3.69 14.72
C HIS A 113 -18.34 4.61 15.91
N SER A 114 -19.43 5.36 15.85
CA SER A 114 -19.88 6.25 16.93
C SER A 114 -20.24 5.51 18.23
N ARG A 115 -20.46 4.20 18.19
CA ARG A 115 -20.67 3.37 19.39
C ARG A 115 -19.41 3.18 20.22
N ASN A 116 -18.23 3.34 19.63
CA ASN A 116 -16.96 3.22 20.36
C ASN A 116 -16.70 4.50 21.16
N PRO A 117 -16.14 4.39 22.38
CA PRO A 117 -15.83 5.57 23.18
C PRO A 117 -14.76 6.43 22.50
N PRO A 118 -14.86 7.76 22.63
CA PRO A 118 -13.83 8.65 22.12
C PRO A 118 -12.52 8.48 22.90
N VAL A 119 -11.40 8.56 22.17
CA VAL A 119 -10.06 8.43 22.73
C VAL A 119 -9.21 9.68 22.43
N ARG A 120 -8.05 9.76 23.07
CA ARG A 120 -7.05 10.80 22.82
C ARG A 120 -5.82 10.20 22.13
N MET A 121 -5.07 11.02 21.43
CA MET A 121 -3.90 10.62 20.67
C MET A 121 -2.63 11.34 21.15
N THR A 122 -1.50 10.66 21.12
CA THR A 122 -0.17 11.31 21.28
C THR A 122 0.32 11.86 19.95
N PRO A 123 1.27 12.79 19.91
CA PRO A 123 2.07 13.03 18.71
C PRO A 123 2.79 11.75 18.24
N PHE A 124 3.16 11.72 16.95
CA PHE A 124 4.06 10.71 16.42
C PHE A 124 5.48 10.94 16.93
N PHE A 125 6.11 9.89 17.43
CA PHE A 125 7.51 9.87 17.83
C PHE A 125 8.30 9.05 16.84
N ARG A 126 9.37 9.64 16.30
CA ARG A 126 10.24 8.96 15.34
C ARG A 126 11.42 8.29 16.06
N SER A 127 11.75 7.07 15.65
CA SER A 127 13.03 6.40 15.87
C SER A 127 13.66 6.04 14.54
N SER A 128 15.01 6.04 14.48
CA SER A 128 15.77 5.68 13.28
C SER A 128 16.80 4.63 13.67
N ARG A 129 16.61 3.39 13.20
CA ARG A 129 17.45 2.23 13.51
C ARG A 129 17.82 1.48 12.25
N GLY A 130 19.10 1.21 12.06
CA GLY A 130 19.59 0.49 10.90
C GLY A 130 19.04 1.03 9.59
N ALA A 131 18.36 0.17 8.85
CA ALA A 131 17.70 0.51 7.59
C ALA A 131 16.32 1.15 7.74
N PHE A 132 15.78 1.33 8.97
CA PHE A 132 14.40 1.77 9.15
C PHE A 132 14.27 3.11 9.86
N ASP A 133 13.29 3.88 9.42
CA ASP A 133 12.66 4.97 10.13
C ASP A 133 11.26 4.53 10.57
N VAL A 134 10.95 4.71 11.85
CA VAL A 134 9.68 4.27 12.44
C VAL A 134 9.05 5.41 13.20
N TRP A 135 7.78 5.69 12.94
CA TRP A 135 6.97 6.67 13.67
C TRP A 135 5.87 5.95 14.41
N VAL A 136 5.72 6.25 15.68
CA VAL A 136 4.66 5.66 16.52
C VAL A 136 3.89 6.75 17.24
N ALA A 137 2.56 6.66 17.18
CA ALA A 137 1.63 7.40 18.01
C ALA A 137 0.69 6.44 18.73
N LEU A 138 0.21 6.81 19.92
CA LEU A 138 -0.82 6.07 20.63
C LEU A 138 -2.18 6.75 20.45
N CYS A 139 -3.16 5.99 20.04
CA CYS A 139 -4.55 6.39 19.93
C CYS A 139 -5.40 5.48 20.84
N GLY A 140 -5.73 5.96 22.03
CA GLY A 140 -6.30 5.09 23.06
C GLY A 140 -5.29 4.02 23.52
N ASP A 141 -5.64 2.75 23.28
CA ASP A 141 -4.82 1.54 23.51
C ASP A 141 -4.24 0.96 22.21
N THR A 142 -4.40 1.66 21.10
CA THR A 142 -3.93 1.27 19.77
C THR A 142 -2.67 2.04 19.42
N ALA A 143 -1.60 1.34 19.06
CA ALA A 143 -0.42 1.96 18.45
C ALA A 143 -0.64 2.14 16.95
N ILE A 144 -0.38 3.34 16.45
CA ILE A 144 -0.27 3.63 15.02
C ILE A 144 1.22 3.61 14.71
N CYS A 145 1.66 2.66 13.90
CA CYS A 145 3.05 2.49 13.49
C CYS A 145 3.21 2.72 11.99
N VAL A 146 3.98 3.71 11.60
CA VAL A 146 4.37 3.94 10.21
C VAL A 146 5.85 3.61 10.09
N ALA A 147 6.21 2.70 9.20
CA ALA A 147 7.60 2.31 8.99
C ALA A 147 8.03 2.53 7.54
N SER A 148 9.20 3.10 7.36
CA SER A 148 9.83 3.32 6.06
C SER A 148 11.22 2.71 6.03
N SER A 149 11.56 2.01 4.94
CA SER A 149 12.92 1.53 4.73
C SER A 149 13.79 2.60 4.07
N LYS A 150 15.01 2.76 4.58
CA LYS A 150 16.08 3.53 3.93
C LYS A 150 16.87 2.69 2.93
N ASP A 151 16.73 1.36 2.99
CA ASP A 151 17.28 0.44 2.00
C ASP A 151 16.32 0.35 0.81
N PRO A 152 16.69 0.88 -0.37
CA PRO A 152 15.81 0.89 -1.54
C PRO A 152 15.65 -0.48 -2.20
N THR A 153 16.14 -1.55 -1.55
CA THR A 153 15.93 -2.94 -1.95
C THR A 153 14.82 -3.63 -1.15
N VAL A 154 14.27 -2.95 -0.13
CA VAL A 154 13.07 -3.41 0.58
C VAL A 154 11.86 -2.95 -0.22
N ASP A 155 11.05 -3.91 -0.63
CA ASP A 155 9.74 -3.67 -1.25
C ASP A 155 8.68 -3.73 -0.15
N ASP A 156 7.95 -4.83 0.00
CA ASP A 156 6.97 -5.00 1.06
C ASP A 156 7.59 -5.30 2.43
N LEU A 157 7.00 -4.77 3.50
CA LEU A 157 7.29 -5.20 4.87
C LEU A 157 6.51 -6.47 5.20
N PRO A 158 7.20 -7.58 5.53
CA PRO A 158 6.57 -8.89 5.59
C PRO A 158 5.79 -9.13 6.90
N GLU A 159 4.88 -10.10 6.87
CA GLU A 159 4.03 -10.48 8.01
C GLU A 159 4.81 -10.87 9.28
N ASN A 160 5.98 -11.49 9.13
CA ASN A 160 6.82 -11.83 10.30
C ASN A 160 7.36 -10.59 11.03
N ALA A 161 7.57 -9.48 10.32
CA ALA A 161 7.89 -8.20 10.97
C ALA A 161 6.68 -7.67 11.75
N LEU A 162 5.47 -7.74 11.17
CA LEU A 162 4.22 -7.40 11.87
C LEU A 162 4.04 -8.19 13.16
N GLU A 163 4.26 -9.52 13.12
CA GLU A 163 4.20 -10.36 14.31
C GLU A 163 5.20 -9.92 15.40
N GLY A 164 6.39 -9.45 15.01
CA GLY A 164 7.37 -8.89 15.91
C GLY A 164 6.87 -7.63 16.61
N LEU A 165 6.27 -6.71 15.86
CA LEU A 165 5.68 -5.48 16.40
C LEU A 165 4.51 -5.77 17.34
N LEU A 166 3.65 -6.73 17.00
CA LEU A 166 2.51 -7.14 17.83
C LEU A 166 2.99 -7.69 19.17
N ARG A 167 3.95 -8.64 19.19
CA ARG A 167 4.52 -9.19 20.43
C ARG A 167 5.16 -8.11 21.30
N GLU A 168 5.86 -7.16 20.68
CA GLU A 168 6.49 -6.05 21.41
C GLU A 168 5.44 -5.10 22.00
N GLY A 169 4.41 -4.75 21.22
CA GLY A 169 3.29 -3.92 21.68
C GLY A 169 2.56 -4.55 22.87
N GLU A 170 2.22 -5.84 22.77
CA GLU A 170 1.58 -6.60 23.85
C GLU A 170 2.44 -6.60 25.13
N SER A 171 3.75 -6.77 25.01
CA SER A 171 4.67 -6.73 26.15
C SER A 171 4.68 -5.39 26.90
N LEU A 172 4.32 -4.32 26.20
CA LEU A 172 4.24 -2.94 26.70
C LEU A 172 2.81 -2.49 27.01
N GLY A 173 1.84 -3.40 26.95
CA GLY A 173 0.43 -3.14 27.30
C GLY A 173 -0.40 -2.48 26.19
N VAL A 174 0.03 -2.57 24.94
CA VAL A 174 -0.72 -2.10 23.76
C VAL A 174 -1.57 -3.25 23.23
N SER A 175 -2.88 -3.04 23.11
CA SER A 175 -3.82 -4.10 22.74
C SER A 175 -3.99 -4.25 21.23
N ASN A 176 -3.77 -3.18 20.46
CA ASN A 176 -3.99 -3.16 19.02
C ASN A 176 -2.87 -2.42 18.29
N LEU A 177 -2.66 -2.79 17.05
CA LEU A 177 -1.71 -2.15 16.15
C LEU A 177 -2.43 -1.74 14.86
N TYR A 178 -2.22 -0.50 14.46
CA TYR A 178 -2.49 0.03 13.13
C TYR A 178 -1.14 0.19 12.44
N ASP A 179 -0.78 -0.75 11.61
CA ASP A 179 0.49 -0.80 10.90
C ASP A 179 0.37 -0.15 9.53
N VAL A 180 1.42 0.57 9.13
CA VAL A 180 1.55 1.20 7.82
C VAL A 180 2.97 0.96 7.29
N ASP A 181 3.07 0.22 6.21
CA ASP A 181 4.26 0.23 5.37
C ASP A 181 4.24 1.52 4.56
N ALA A 182 5.23 2.37 4.75
CA ALA A 182 5.31 3.63 4.02
C ALA A 182 5.48 3.43 2.52
N HIS A 183 6.06 2.33 2.12
CA HIS A 183 6.28 1.93 0.72
C HIS A 183 6.78 3.11 -0.13
N SER A 184 7.80 3.82 0.39
CA SER A 184 8.19 5.16 -0.07
C SER A 184 9.65 5.29 -0.50
N ASN A 185 10.31 4.15 -0.80
CA ASN A 185 11.72 4.16 -1.19
C ASN A 185 12.12 2.90 -1.96
N ILE A 186 12.13 2.96 -3.31
CA ILE A 186 12.59 1.86 -4.15
C ILE A 186 13.60 2.33 -5.19
N SER A 187 14.62 1.50 -5.46
CA SER A 187 15.56 1.75 -6.55
C SER A 187 14.97 1.46 -7.92
N LEU A 188 15.42 2.18 -8.95
CA LEU A 188 15.11 1.91 -10.34
C LEU A 188 16.41 1.51 -11.08
N PRO A 189 16.44 0.34 -11.72
CA PRO A 189 15.42 -0.72 -11.76
C PRO A 189 15.22 -1.37 -10.39
N PRO A 190 14.06 -2.03 -10.14
CA PRO A 190 13.86 -2.78 -8.92
C PRO A 190 15.02 -3.77 -8.67
N PRO A 191 15.43 -3.94 -7.43
CA PRO A 191 16.62 -4.74 -7.13
C PRO A 191 16.43 -6.22 -7.46
N ASN A 192 17.42 -6.82 -8.12
CA ASN A 192 17.45 -8.26 -8.39
C ASN A 192 18.06 -9.07 -7.23
N ARG A 193 18.28 -8.46 -6.06
CA ARG A 193 18.89 -9.12 -4.89
C ARG A 193 17.98 -8.95 -3.68
N PRO A 194 17.96 -9.94 -2.77
CA PRO A 194 17.28 -9.79 -1.49
C PRO A 194 17.83 -8.58 -0.73
N SER A 195 16.96 -7.90 0.01
CA SER A 195 17.36 -6.85 0.93
C SER A 195 18.31 -7.40 2.00
N GLY A 196 19.29 -6.58 2.40
CA GLY A 196 20.13 -6.81 3.57
C GLY A 196 19.56 -6.22 4.86
N ALA A 197 18.36 -5.64 4.83
CA ALA A 197 17.74 -5.01 5.98
C ALA A 197 17.42 -6.04 7.07
N ARG A 198 17.67 -5.65 8.31
CA ARG A 198 17.40 -6.49 9.48
C ARG A 198 16.10 -6.03 10.14
N TYR A 199 15.08 -6.88 10.12
CA TYR A 199 13.78 -6.54 10.71
C TYR A 199 13.82 -6.41 12.24
N GLU A 200 14.87 -6.92 12.89
CA GLU A 200 15.15 -6.63 14.30
C GLU A 200 15.35 -5.13 14.56
N ASP A 201 16.02 -4.42 13.62
CA ASP A 201 16.19 -2.96 13.72
C ASP A 201 14.84 -2.22 13.62
N LEU A 202 13.91 -2.74 12.82
CA LEU A 202 12.53 -2.23 12.76
C LEU A 202 11.79 -2.40 14.09
N ILE A 203 11.88 -3.60 14.71
CA ILE A 203 11.22 -3.90 15.97
C ILE A 203 11.83 -3.07 17.11
N GLU A 204 13.16 -2.89 17.15
CA GLU A 204 13.84 -2.02 18.12
C GLU A 204 13.43 -0.56 17.94
N GLY A 205 13.35 -0.07 16.69
CA GLY A 205 12.87 1.27 16.36
C GLY A 205 11.44 1.50 16.83
N TYR A 206 10.57 0.52 16.61
CA TYR A 206 9.20 0.53 17.12
C TYR A 206 9.15 0.62 18.64
N ARG A 207 9.91 -0.24 19.35
CA ARG A 207 10.00 -0.23 20.81
C ARG A 207 10.43 1.13 21.36
N GLU A 208 11.45 1.75 20.76
CA GLU A 208 11.93 3.07 21.18
C GLU A 208 10.87 4.16 21.00
N ALA A 209 10.25 4.22 19.83
CA ALA A 209 9.21 5.20 19.52
C ALA A 209 7.97 4.99 20.39
N LEU A 210 7.55 3.72 20.60
CA LEU A 210 6.44 3.35 21.46
C LEU A 210 6.66 3.74 22.91
N ASN A 211 7.85 3.50 23.48
CA ASN A 211 8.17 3.90 24.84
C ASN A 211 8.05 5.43 25.04
N ARG A 212 8.45 6.22 24.04
CA ARG A 212 8.26 7.68 24.07
C ARG A 212 6.80 8.07 24.00
N ALA A 213 5.99 7.37 23.21
CA ALA A 213 4.56 7.60 23.13
C ALA A 213 3.83 7.23 24.42
N LEU A 214 4.24 6.12 25.09
CA LEU A 214 3.64 5.64 26.35
C LEU A 214 3.80 6.64 27.51
N VAL A 215 4.92 7.34 27.57
CA VAL A 215 5.17 8.35 28.64
C VAL A 215 4.69 9.76 28.25
N SER A 216 4.20 9.95 27.03
CA SER A 216 3.73 11.24 26.53
C SER A 216 2.29 11.50 26.94
N SER A 217 1.93 12.79 27.06
CA SER A 217 0.55 13.21 27.22
C SER A 217 -0.25 12.91 25.98
N LYS A 218 -1.49 12.47 26.15
CA LYS A 218 -2.48 12.29 25.07
C LYS A 218 -3.34 13.55 24.98
N PHE A 219 -3.53 14.05 23.78
CA PHE A 219 -4.18 15.33 23.51
C PHE A 219 -5.56 15.14 22.86
N SER A 220 -6.47 16.06 23.14
CA SER A 220 -7.51 16.42 22.17
C SER A 220 -6.85 17.31 21.13
N MET A 221 -7.04 17.02 19.88
CA MET A 221 -6.32 17.71 18.81
C MET A 221 -7.28 18.29 17.77
N ARG A 222 -6.73 19.08 16.86
CA ARG A 222 -7.40 19.43 15.61
C ARG A 222 -6.80 18.58 14.48
N ILE A 223 -7.63 18.23 13.52
CA ILE A 223 -7.18 17.57 12.30
C ILE A 223 -7.69 18.33 11.08
N GLY A 224 -6.84 18.45 10.07
CA GLY A 224 -7.20 18.98 8.78
C GLY A 224 -6.92 17.95 7.68
N TYR A 225 -7.71 18.00 6.62
CA TYR A 225 -7.58 17.13 5.46
C TYR A 225 -7.68 17.95 4.18
N ALA A 226 -6.88 17.58 3.21
CA ALA A 226 -7.06 18.03 1.84
C ALA A 226 -6.55 16.96 0.84
N ASN A 227 -7.12 16.99 -0.34
CA ASN A 227 -6.70 16.17 -1.46
C ASN A 227 -6.38 17.06 -2.67
N VAL A 228 -5.34 16.69 -3.41
CA VAL A 228 -4.95 17.26 -4.70
C VAL A 228 -4.94 16.13 -5.72
N PRO A 229 -6.00 15.98 -6.53
CA PRO A 229 -6.05 14.96 -7.57
C PRO A 229 -4.96 15.20 -8.64
N LEU A 230 -4.41 14.12 -9.17
CA LEU A 230 -3.38 14.15 -10.23
C LEU A 230 -3.77 13.21 -11.38
N ASP A 231 -4.90 13.51 -12.02
CA ASP A 231 -5.41 12.69 -13.10
C ASP A 231 -4.48 12.57 -14.32
N GLY A 232 -4.52 11.43 -15.00
CA GLY A 232 -3.82 11.18 -16.25
C GLY A 232 -2.31 10.99 -16.13
N ARG A 233 -1.80 10.71 -14.92
CA ARG A 233 -0.38 10.42 -14.68
C ARG A 233 -0.07 8.93 -14.91
N GLN A 234 1.22 8.62 -15.11
CA GLN A 234 1.68 7.25 -15.32
C GLN A 234 2.25 6.61 -14.05
N ASP A 235 2.60 7.44 -13.07
CA ASP A 235 3.26 7.07 -11.82
C ASP A 235 2.48 7.50 -10.57
N VAL A 236 1.33 8.16 -10.74
CA VAL A 236 0.42 8.54 -9.65
C VAL A 236 -1.01 8.20 -10.05
N GLY A 237 -1.73 7.51 -9.19
CA GLY A 237 -3.13 7.13 -9.39
C GLY A 237 -4.10 8.31 -9.30
N PRO A 238 -5.38 8.08 -9.61
CA PRO A 238 -6.37 9.15 -9.76
C PRO A 238 -6.66 9.93 -8.48
N LEU A 239 -6.44 9.35 -7.30
CA LEU A 239 -6.61 10.07 -6.03
C LEU A 239 -5.51 11.10 -5.77
N GLY A 240 -4.38 11.02 -6.47
CA GLY A 240 -3.29 11.99 -6.38
C GLY A 240 -2.64 12.00 -5.00
N VAL A 241 -2.64 13.16 -4.35
CA VAL A 241 -2.00 13.37 -3.04
C VAL A 241 -3.04 13.77 -2.01
N SER A 242 -3.14 13.02 -0.93
CA SER A 242 -3.93 13.33 0.25
C SER A 242 -3.01 13.74 1.41
N ALA A 243 -3.40 14.76 2.17
CA ALA A 243 -2.67 15.20 3.35
C ALA A 243 -3.59 15.25 4.58
N LEU A 244 -3.10 14.69 5.69
CA LEU A 244 -3.64 14.85 7.03
C LEU A 244 -2.69 15.72 7.84
N VAL A 245 -3.19 16.76 8.47
CA VAL A 245 -2.42 17.59 9.41
C VAL A 245 -2.99 17.41 10.81
N PHE A 246 -2.15 16.93 11.72
CA PHE A 246 -2.45 16.74 13.13
C PHE A 246 -1.89 17.95 13.90
N ASP A 247 -2.76 18.73 14.53
CA ASP A 247 -2.36 19.89 15.34
C ASP A 247 -2.62 19.60 16.84
N PHE A 248 -1.55 19.39 17.57
CA PHE A 248 -1.54 19.11 19.00
C PHE A 248 -1.44 20.41 19.85
N GLY A 249 -1.51 21.58 19.23
CA GLY A 249 -1.35 22.88 19.87
C GLY A 249 0.11 23.31 20.05
N THR A 250 0.97 22.40 20.44
CA THR A 250 2.43 22.65 20.59
C THR A 250 3.24 22.27 19.35
N SER A 251 2.71 21.38 18.53
CA SER A 251 3.35 20.92 17.28
C SER A 251 2.33 20.52 16.25
N ARG A 252 2.70 20.65 14.98
CA ARG A 252 1.95 20.14 13.84
C ARG A 252 2.74 19.07 13.14
N GLN A 253 2.07 17.97 12.82
CA GLN A 253 2.63 16.84 12.11
C GLN A 253 1.75 16.54 10.89
N ALA A 254 2.34 16.05 9.81
CA ALA A 254 1.60 15.71 8.61
C ALA A 254 1.83 14.25 8.20
N LEU A 255 0.78 13.57 7.81
CA LEU A 255 0.82 12.32 7.07
C LEU A 255 0.37 12.61 5.64
N ILE A 256 1.25 12.34 4.68
CA ILE A 256 0.99 12.52 3.26
C ILE A 256 0.86 11.14 2.65
N ILE A 257 -0.29 10.87 2.03
CA ILE A 257 -0.60 9.60 1.37
C ILE A 257 -0.69 9.87 -0.13
N ILE A 258 0.19 9.24 -0.90
CA ILE A 258 0.23 9.37 -2.35
C ILE A 258 -0.38 8.12 -2.98
N ASP A 259 -1.33 8.34 -3.88
CA ASP A 259 -2.01 7.27 -4.60
C ASP A 259 -1.08 6.71 -5.68
N GLY A 260 -0.48 5.58 -5.41
CA GLY A 260 0.47 4.94 -6.32
C GLY A 260 1.14 3.74 -5.68
N ASN A 261 1.88 3.00 -6.48
CA ASN A 261 2.73 1.92 -5.98
C ASN A 261 3.92 2.52 -5.22
N ASN A 262 5.03 1.89 -5.15
CA ASN A 262 6.22 2.38 -4.43
C ASN A 262 6.70 3.76 -4.94
N MET A 263 7.66 4.37 -4.27
CA MET A 263 8.19 5.72 -4.56
C MET A 263 9.69 5.66 -4.88
N VAL A 264 10.15 6.46 -5.85
CA VAL A 264 11.59 6.54 -6.18
C VAL A 264 12.43 7.03 -5.00
N GLU A 265 13.65 6.51 -4.91
CA GLU A 265 14.60 6.87 -3.87
C GLU A 265 14.77 8.39 -3.71
N GLY A 266 14.71 8.87 -2.48
CA GLY A 266 14.92 10.27 -2.12
C GLY A 266 13.72 11.20 -2.32
N LEU A 267 12.65 10.79 -3.00
CA LEU A 267 11.49 11.68 -3.22
C LEU A 267 10.75 11.98 -1.92
N ALA A 268 10.56 10.99 -1.04
CA ALA A 268 9.94 11.20 0.27
C ALA A 268 10.67 12.27 1.08
N GLN A 269 12.01 12.28 1.04
CA GLN A 269 12.82 13.31 1.73
C GLN A 269 12.64 14.70 1.09
N ARG A 270 12.53 14.79 -0.24
CA ARG A 270 12.26 16.06 -0.95
C ARG A 270 10.89 16.61 -0.55
N ILE A 271 9.86 15.76 -0.52
CA ILE A 271 8.51 16.12 -0.06
C ILE A 271 8.57 16.62 1.39
N ALA A 272 9.19 15.87 2.29
CA ALA A 272 9.29 16.23 3.69
C ALA A 272 10.00 17.58 3.89
N ASN A 273 11.09 17.82 3.16
CA ASN A 273 11.83 19.09 3.23
C ASN A 273 10.98 20.28 2.74
N ARG A 274 10.22 20.09 1.66
CA ARG A 274 9.34 21.14 1.11
C ARG A 274 8.17 21.44 2.05
N VAL A 275 7.56 20.40 2.62
CA VAL A 275 6.43 20.53 3.56
C VAL A 275 6.85 21.16 4.90
N LYS A 276 8.07 20.91 5.38
CA LYS A 276 8.58 21.59 6.59
C LYS A 276 8.65 23.12 6.45
N GLN A 277 8.82 23.62 5.23
CA GLN A 277 8.84 25.07 4.97
C GLN A 277 7.47 25.72 5.22
N VAL A 278 6.37 24.97 5.24
CA VAL A 278 5.03 25.48 5.55
C VAL A 278 4.63 25.32 7.03
N GLY A 279 5.61 25.11 7.91
CA GLY A 279 5.43 25.12 9.38
C GLY A 279 5.04 23.78 9.99
N ILE A 280 5.30 22.67 9.32
CA ILE A 280 5.12 21.32 9.84
C ILE A 280 6.43 20.83 10.47
N GLN A 281 6.37 20.33 11.71
CA GLN A 281 7.55 19.88 12.44
C GLN A 281 7.96 18.45 12.08
N GLU A 282 6.98 17.55 11.90
CA GLU A 282 7.25 16.16 11.50
C GLU A 282 6.38 15.77 10.30
N VAL A 283 6.97 15.09 9.33
CA VAL A 283 6.32 14.74 8.06
C VAL A 283 6.54 13.26 7.79
N LEU A 284 5.43 12.55 7.67
CA LEU A 284 5.36 11.15 7.29
C LEU A 284 4.88 11.10 5.83
N VAL A 285 5.62 10.43 4.97
CA VAL A 285 5.30 10.30 3.54
C VAL A 285 5.15 8.82 3.22
N VAL A 286 3.98 8.45 2.73
CA VAL A 286 3.64 7.07 2.38
C VAL A 286 2.98 7.01 1.00
N THR A 287 3.06 5.87 0.34
CA THR A 287 2.13 5.52 -0.72
C THR A 287 1.05 4.60 -0.17
N ASN A 288 -0.05 4.46 -0.87
CA ASN A 288 -1.08 3.48 -0.52
C ASN A 288 -0.90 2.14 -1.23
N ASP A 289 0.22 1.96 -1.95
CA ASP A 289 0.53 0.78 -2.76
C ASP A 289 -0.59 0.40 -3.74
N ASN A 290 -1.21 1.39 -4.37
CA ASN A 290 -2.27 1.18 -5.34
C ASN A 290 -1.73 0.54 -6.63
N HIS A 291 -2.34 -0.55 -7.07
CA HIS A 291 -1.91 -1.29 -8.25
C HIS A 291 -2.70 -0.95 -9.53
N VAL A 292 -3.46 0.15 -9.57
CA VAL A 292 -4.21 0.57 -10.76
C VAL A 292 -3.34 0.94 -11.97
N LEU A 293 -2.04 1.21 -11.73
CA LEU A 293 -1.07 1.54 -12.78
C LEU A 293 0.01 0.45 -12.94
N THR A 294 -0.24 -0.79 -12.50
CA THR A 294 0.72 -1.90 -12.60
C THR A 294 0.48 -2.81 -13.79
N GLY A 295 1.47 -3.64 -14.12
CA GLY A 295 1.39 -4.57 -15.23
C GLY A 295 1.67 -3.94 -16.60
N ILE A 296 2.47 -2.86 -16.65
CA ILE A 296 2.86 -2.18 -17.89
C ILE A 296 3.92 -3.03 -18.62
N PHE A 297 3.67 -3.33 -19.92
CA PHE A 297 4.67 -3.98 -20.75
C PHE A 297 5.87 -3.06 -21.02
N ASN A 298 7.05 -3.65 -21.09
CA ASN A 298 8.34 -2.97 -21.38
C ASN A 298 8.79 -1.99 -20.29
N VAL A 299 8.19 -2.05 -19.11
CA VAL A 299 8.68 -1.35 -17.91
C VAL A 299 9.22 -2.41 -16.94
N GLU A 300 10.44 -2.25 -16.50
CA GLU A 300 11.05 -3.14 -15.51
C GLU A 300 10.28 -3.02 -14.19
N GLY A 301 9.92 -4.15 -13.57
CA GLY A 301 8.98 -4.17 -12.44
C GLY A 301 7.50 -4.03 -12.83
N GLY A 302 7.18 -3.65 -14.06
CA GLY A 302 5.80 -3.56 -14.55
C GLY A 302 5.02 -2.31 -14.11
N TYR A 303 5.66 -1.32 -13.49
CA TYR A 303 5.06 -0.06 -13.07
C TYR A 303 6.10 1.07 -13.03
N TYR A 304 5.63 2.31 -12.97
CA TYR A 304 6.45 3.46 -12.65
C TYR A 304 6.25 3.81 -11.17
N PRO A 305 7.27 3.70 -10.31
CA PRO A 305 7.17 4.22 -8.96
C PRO A 305 6.86 5.71 -8.95
N VAL A 306 6.14 6.18 -7.94
CA VAL A 306 5.82 7.59 -7.75
C VAL A 306 7.08 8.44 -7.86
N GLY A 307 7.02 9.46 -8.68
CA GLY A 307 8.14 10.39 -8.94
C GLY A 307 9.10 9.95 -10.04
N ALA A 308 8.90 8.80 -10.66
CA ALA A 308 9.69 8.38 -11.83
C ALA A 308 9.46 9.26 -13.06
N ARG A 309 8.30 9.92 -13.14
CA ARG A 309 7.89 10.81 -14.24
C ARG A 309 7.67 12.23 -13.76
N ASP A 310 6.84 12.42 -12.74
CA ASP A 310 6.31 13.72 -12.33
C ASP A 310 6.77 14.13 -10.91
N GLY A 311 8.01 13.79 -10.49
CA GLY A 311 8.49 13.97 -9.12
C GLY A 311 8.39 15.40 -8.58
N ASP A 312 8.68 16.43 -9.37
CA ASP A 312 8.55 17.84 -8.94
C ASP A 312 7.09 18.22 -8.72
N LEU A 313 6.19 17.75 -9.58
CA LEU A 313 4.75 17.96 -9.43
C LEU A 313 4.23 17.31 -8.14
N VAL A 314 4.68 16.10 -7.82
CA VAL A 314 4.31 15.40 -6.58
C VAL A 314 4.77 16.16 -5.36
N VAL A 315 6.00 16.72 -5.36
CA VAL A 315 6.54 17.56 -4.27
C VAL A 315 5.67 18.80 -4.04
N GLU A 316 5.35 19.56 -5.09
CA GLU A 316 4.55 20.78 -4.96
C GLU A 316 3.08 20.46 -4.63
N SER A 317 2.50 19.40 -5.19
CA SER A 317 1.14 18.96 -4.85
C SER A 317 1.05 18.53 -3.39
N SER A 318 2.09 17.90 -2.84
CA SER A 318 2.17 17.53 -1.42
C SER A 318 2.18 18.76 -0.52
N ALA A 319 2.97 19.77 -0.86
CA ALA A 319 2.98 21.04 -0.12
C ALA A 319 1.62 21.75 -0.19
N GLN A 320 1.01 21.80 -1.38
CA GLN A 320 -0.32 22.40 -1.58
C GLN A 320 -1.40 21.66 -0.77
N ALA A 321 -1.37 20.31 -0.76
CA ALA A 321 -2.31 19.52 0.03
C ALA A 321 -2.16 19.83 1.53
N VAL A 322 -0.92 19.91 2.03
CA VAL A 322 -0.67 20.25 3.44
C VAL A 322 -1.10 21.68 3.76
N GLU A 323 -0.83 22.67 2.92
CA GLU A 323 -1.31 24.05 3.12
C GLU A 323 -2.83 24.11 3.21
N ARG A 324 -3.54 23.43 2.29
CA ARG A 324 -5.01 23.33 2.33
C ARG A 324 -5.50 22.62 3.59
N ALA A 325 -4.84 21.54 4.00
CA ALA A 325 -5.18 20.80 5.22
C ALA A 325 -4.96 21.64 6.48
N VAL A 326 -3.95 22.51 6.51
CA VAL A 326 -3.76 23.50 7.61
C VAL A 326 -4.93 24.48 7.69
N HIS A 327 -5.48 24.90 6.56
CA HIS A 327 -6.66 25.78 6.53
C HIS A 327 -7.96 25.04 6.93
N ASP A 328 -8.02 23.71 6.74
CA ASP A 328 -9.16 22.85 7.10
C ASP A 328 -9.13 22.37 8.57
N LEU A 329 -8.16 22.78 9.38
CA LEU A 329 -7.99 22.34 10.76
C LEU A 329 -9.25 22.60 11.61
N SER A 330 -9.90 21.55 12.06
CA SER A 330 -11.07 21.59 12.94
C SER A 330 -10.89 20.64 14.13
N ARG A 331 -11.65 20.87 15.21
CA ARG A 331 -11.70 19.94 16.35
C ARG A 331 -12.26 18.61 15.89
N CYS A 332 -11.77 17.53 16.49
CA CYS A 332 -12.29 16.20 16.21
C CYS A 332 -12.41 15.37 17.48
N GLU A 333 -13.38 14.45 17.48
CA GLU A 333 -13.38 13.30 18.36
C GLU A 333 -12.74 12.13 17.63
N ILE A 334 -11.93 11.37 18.33
CA ILE A 334 -11.17 10.25 17.75
C ILE A 334 -11.75 8.96 18.30
N ARG A 335 -12.01 8.00 17.41
CA ARG A 335 -12.44 6.65 17.79
C ARG A 335 -11.61 5.63 17.03
N VAL A 336 -11.38 4.48 17.64
CA VAL A 336 -10.73 3.34 16.99
C VAL A 336 -11.77 2.24 16.82
N VAL A 337 -11.82 1.67 15.62
CA VAL A 337 -12.66 0.52 15.31
C VAL A 337 -11.76 -0.61 14.88
N THR A 338 -11.99 -1.79 15.44
CA THR A 338 -11.39 -3.04 14.99
C THR A 338 -12.50 -4.01 14.65
N ALA A 339 -12.44 -4.61 13.47
CA ALA A 339 -13.40 -5.60 13.01
C ALA A 339 -12.70 -6.75 12.31
N GLU A 340 -13.39 -7.87 12.17
CA GLU A 340 -12.91 -9.02 11.38
C GLU A 340 -13.84 -9.23 10.18
N VAL A 341 -13.24 -9.32 9.00
CA VAL A 341 -13.91 -9.80 7.79
C VAL A 341 -13.59 -11.27 7.62
N ASN A 342 -14.61 -12.10 7.64
CA ASN A 342 -14.44 -13.55 7.61
C ASN A 342 -14.49 -14.08 6.17
N ASP A 343 -13.93 -15.28 5.97
CA ASP A 343 -14.02 -16.03 4.72
C ASP A 343 -13.51 -15.25 3.48
N VAL A 344 -12.45 -14.47 3.67
CA VAL A 344 -11.82 -13.70 2.59
C VAL A 344 -10.87 -14.62 1.81
N PRO A 345 -11.04 -14.79 0.48
CA PRO A 345 -10.07 -15.49 -0.32
C PRO A 345 -8.81 -14.63 -0.47
N LEU A 346 -7.66 -15.20 -0.13
CA LEU A 346 -6.34 -14.57 -0.29
C LEU A 346 -5.46 -15.46 -1.16
N LEU A 347 -4.60 -14.86 -1.98
CA LEU A 347 -3.78 -15.59 -2.94
C LEU A 347 -2.79 -16.56 -2.29
N GLY A 348 -2.25 -16.23 -1.11
CA GLY A 348 -1.16 -17.00 -0.52
C GLY A 348 -0.02 -17.17 -1.53
N ASP A 349 0.58 -18.35 -1.57
CA ASP A 349 1.64 -18.68 -2.55
C ASP A 349 1.13 -18.78 -4.00
N GLY A 350 -0.19 -18.62 -4.24
CA GLY A 350 -0.82 -18.87 -5.53
C GLY A 350 -0.21 -18.07 -6.67
N LEU A 351 0.07 -16.78 -6.46
CA LEU A 351 0.70 -15.93 -7.46
C LEU A 351 2.11 -16.41 -7.82
N SER A 352 2.94 -16.70 -6.83
CA SER A 352 4.31 -17.20 -7.00
C SER A 352 4.33 -18.53 -7.76
N VAL A 353 3.41 -19.44 -7.41
CA VAL A 353 3.24 -20.73 -8.11
C VAL A 353 2.84 -20.49 -9.57
N LEU A 354 1.87 -19.62 -9.84
CA LEU A 354 1.41 -19.29 -11.18
C LEU A 354 2.52 -18.65 -12.03
N LEU A 355 3.28 -17.71 -11.46
CA LEU A 355 4.44 -17.09 -12.13
C LEU A 355 5.52 -18.14 -12.43
N GLY A 356 5.85 -19.00 -11.45
CA GLY A 356 6.85 -20.06 -11.62
C GLY A 356 6.48 -21.06 -12.74
N VAL A 357 5.21 -21.46 -12.81
CA VAL A 357 4.74 -22.35 -13.88
C VAL A 357 4.75 -21.64 -15.23
N THR A 358 4.36 -20.34 -15.26
CA THR A 358 4.37 -19.54 -16.50
C THR A 358 5.79 -19.37 -17.06
N ILE A 359 6.78 -19.05 -16.20
CA ILE A 359 8.18 -18.94 -16.58
C ILE A 359 8.70 -20.27 -17.14
N LYS A 360 8.42 -21.38 -16.46
CA LYS A 360 8.81 -22.73 -16.95
C LYS A 360 8.17 -23.07 -18.29
N ALA A 361 6.90 -22.74 -18.48
CA ALA A 361 6.19 -22.95 -19.75
C ALA A 361 6.82 -22.11 -20.88
N LEU A 362 7.15 -20.84 -20.62
CA LEU A 362 7.79 -19.95 -21.58
C LEU A 362 9.19 -20.43 -21.96
N GLN A 363 9.98 -20.90 -21.00
CA GLN A 363 11.31 -21.49 -21.25
C GLN A 363 11.21 -22.74 -22.11
N ARG A 364 10.22 -23.64 -21.86
CA ARG A 364 9.98 -24.82 -22.69
C ARG A 364 9.56 -24.41 -24.09
N PHE A 365 8.67 -23.45 -24.24
CA PHE A 365 8.24 -22.93 -25.53
C PHE A 365 9.43 -22.37 -26.34
N LYS A 366 10.27 -21.53 -25.74
CA LYS A 366 11.49 -21.01 -26.39
C LYS A 366 12.39 -22.13 -26.88
N ARG A 367 12.66 -23.15 -26.06
CA ARG A 367 13.48 -24.33 -26.46
C ARG A 367 12.86 -25.09 -27.63
N SER A 368 11.54 -25.34 -27.57
CA SER A 368 10.82 -26.03 -28.64
C SER A 368 10.83 -25.24 -29.96
N LEU A 369 10.67 -23.90 -29.87
CA LEU A 369 10.71 -23.02 -31.03
C LEU A 369 12.12 -23.04 -31.70
N VAL A 370 13.17 -22.93 -30.90
CA VAL A 370 14.55 -23.02 -31.41
C VAL A 370 14.81 -24.39 -32.07
N ALA A 371 14.40 -25.49 -31.42
CA ALA A 371 14.52 -26.82 -32.00
C ALA A 371 13.75 -26.96 -33.33
N TYR A 372 12.53 -26.43 -33.39
CA TYR A 372 11.72 -26.43 -34.61
C TYR A 372 12.37 -25.61 -35.74
N LEU A 373 12.91 -24.41 -35.44
CA LEU A 373 13.59 -23.59 -36.43
C LEU A 373 14.86 -24.26 -36.96
N LEU A 374 15.65 -24.86 -36.07
CA LEU A 374 16.85 -25.64 -36.46
C LEU A 374 16.48 -26.82 -37.36
N TYR A 375 15.44 -27.58 -36.99
CA TYR A 375 14.94 -28.70 -37.77
C TYR A 375 14.43 -28.25 -39.14
N SER A 376 13.66 -27.19 -39.23
CA SER A 376 13.17 -26.62 -40.47
C SER A 376 14.31 -26.14 -41.38
N PHE A 377 15.33 -25.50 -40.78
CA PHE A 377 16.54 -25.10 -41.52
C PHE A 377 17.32 -26.30 -42.10
N LEU A 378 17.51 -27.36 -41.30
CA LEU A 378 18.17 -28.58 -41.74
C LEU A 378 17.40 -29.27 -42.87
N LEU A 379 16.07 -29.37 -42.78
CA LEU A 379 15.25 -29.94 -43.85
C LEU A 379 15.34 -29.10 -45.14
N SER A 380 15.34 -27.79 -45.04
CA SER A 380 15.50 -26.89 -46.18
C SER A 380 16.87 -27.05 -46.84
N ALA A 381 17.94 -27.12 -46.04
CA ALA A 381 19.29 -27.32 -46.53
C ALA A 381 19.47 -28.68 -47.22
N LEU A 382 18.88 -29.76 -46.68
CA LEU A 382 18.87 -31.08 -47.33
C LEU A 382 18.07 -31.09 -48.62
N GLY A 383 16.88 -30.44 -48.63
CA GLY A 383 16.04 -30.34 -49.82
C GLY A 383 16.70 -29.62 -51.00
N THR A 384 17.49 -28.57 -50.71
CA THR A 384 18.27 -27.87 -51.75
C THR A 384 19.45 -28.70 -52.28
N SER A 385 20.02 -29.58 -51.44
CA SER A 385 21.11 -30.48 -51.87
C SER A 385 20.67 -31.58 -52.84
N PHE A 386 19.37 -31.98 -52.79
CA PHE A 386 18.78 -32.97 -53.69
C PHE A 386 18.25 -32.38 -55.03
N SER A 387 18.11 -31.06 -55.13
CA SER A 387 17.61 -30.40 -56.35
C SER A 387 18.70 -29.89 -57.27
N VAL A 388 19.99 -30.08 -56.98
CA VAL A 388 21.16 -29.64 -57.73
C VAL A 388 21.99 -30.84 -58.24
N GLY A 389 21.50 -32.08 -58.09
CA GLY A 389 22.07 -33.30 -58.64
C GLY A 389 21.25 -33.77 -59.86
#